data_2fb9d39100cee29ed527724960c51e59
#
_entry.id   2fb9d39100cee29ed527724960c51e59
#
_cell.length_a   1.000
_cell.length_b   1.000
_cell.length_c   1.000
_cell.angle_alpha   90.00
_cell.angle_beta   90.00
_cell.angle_gamma   90.00
#
_symmetry.space_group_name_H-M   'P 1'
#
loop_
_entity.id
_entity.type
_entity.pdbx_description
1 polymer ?
#
loop_
_entity_poly.entity_id
_entity_poly.type
_entity_poly.pdbx_seq_one_letter_code
_entity_poly.pdbx_strand_id
1 'polypeptide(L)'
;MAGGFDVAGRLAEAAPAAETMAAYVAACAALGTVPTAPSVPRWFGGEAGLDLHALDDDAAALAGAAAEAAGVAAELDGWAAALAGAWRGHGALVAQDVLRRNHTAAVRVADGLARAADALTALRDGLWRAVDAKAAATTAIEGRRAARRAEWLAAAHTVTTGVGDRAAASELVDTEVKPFVAGDIAGDWVAAMRSAAAEIDAAYRAALGALTGAAGAAFAVPADLAPVSLTAPVAAQPVSAPTGSSPPPLTAPAAVVPDGGAPPAPADPPPAPAGPPPAPEQPGWPAPAPAPAAPAPPAVGA
;
A
#
# COMPACT_ATOMS: atom_id res chain seq x y z
N MET A 1 8.53 -18.49 -12.38
CA MET A 1 7.59 -19.08 -11.41
C MET A 1 6.57 -18.00 -11.06
N ALA A 2 5.50 -17.85 -11.88
CA ALA A 2 4.52 -16.76 -11.80
C ALA A 2 3.23 -17.22 -11.10
N GLY A 3 3.31 -17.92 -9.99
CA GLY A 3 2.15 -18.44 -9.26
C GLY A 3 2.08 -18.05 -7.76
N GLY A 4 3.05 -17.27 -7.29
CA GLY A 4 3.27 -17.11 -5.84
C GLY A 4 2.34 -16.15 -5.10
N PHE A 5 1.60 -15.26 -5.78
CA PHE A 5 0.78 -14.22 -5.12
C PHE A 5 -0.56 -14.00 -5.84
N ASP A 6 -1.08 -15.00 -6.56
CA ASP A 6 -2.38 -14.96 -7.22
C ASP A 6 -3.51 -15.18 -6.22
N VAL A 7 -3.99 -14.10 -5.60
CA VAL A 7 -5.08 -14.11 -4.63
C VAL A 7 -6.37 -14.63 -5.25
N ALA A 8 -6.68 -14.19 -6.48
CA ALA A 8 -7.91 -14.60 -7.17
C ALA A 8 -7.89 -16.09 -7.48
N GLY A 9 -6.79 -16.62 -8.01
CA GLY A 9 -6.60 -18.04 -8.26
C GLY A 9 -6.68 -18.85 -6.98
N ARG A 10 -6.04 -18.41 -5.89
CA ARG A 10 -6.07 -19.11 -4.61
C ARG A 10 -7.47 -19.18 -3.98
N LEU A 11 -8.24 -18.11 -4.07
CA LEU A 11 -9.63 -18.12 -3.62
C LEU A 11 -10.51 -18.97 -4.54
N ALA A 12 -10.27 -18.94 -5.86
CA ALA A 12 -11.02 -19.78 -6.81
C ALA A 12 -10.82 -21.28 -6.56
N GLU A 13 -9.64 -21.73 -6.13
CA GLU A 13 -9.38 -23.11 -5.74
C GLU A 13 -10.28 -23.57 -4.57
N ALA A 14 -10.56 -22.71 -3.60
CA ALA A 14 -11.36 -23.03 -2.43
C ALA A 14 -12.85 -22.63 -2.59
N ALA A 15 -13.22 -21.94 -3.67
CA ALA A 15 -14.60 -21.51 -3.92
C ALA A 15 -15.63 -22.64 -3.91
N PRO A 16 -15.38 -23.83 -4.50
CA PRO A 16 -16.35 -24.93 -4.44
C PRO A 16 -16.66 -25.40 -3.00
N ALA A 17 -15.67 -25.35 -2.10
CA ALA A 17 -15.88 -25.66 -0.70
C ALA A 17 -16.74 -24.60 0.01
N ALA A 18 -16.47 -23.32 -0.28
CA ALA A 18 -17.25 -22.19 0.25
C ALA A 18 -18.71 -22.24 -0.25
N GLU A 19 -18.94 -22.54 -1.53
CA GLU A 19 -20.28 -22.69 -2.11
C GLU A 19 -21.05 -23.85 -1.46
N THR A 20 -20.39 -24.99 -1.23
CA THR A 20 -20.95 -26.14 -0.53
C THR A 20 -21.39 -25.75 0.88
N MET A 21 -20.52 -25.08 1.65
CA MET A 21 -20.86 -24.61 2.99
C MET A 21 -21.99 -23.57 2.98
N ALA A 22 -22.02 -22.68 1.98
CA ALA A 22 -23.11 -21.72 1.83
C ALA A 22 -24.46 -22.39 1.58
N ALA A 23 -24.50 -23.48 0.79
CA ALA A 23 -25.70 -24.26 0.56
C ALA A 23 -26.22 -24.92 1.85
N TYR A 24 -25.32 -25.44 2.69
CA TYR A 24 -25.69 -26.00 4.00
C TYR A 24 -26.27 -24.94 4.93
N VAL A 25 -25.63 -23.79 5.00
CA VAL A 25 -26.11 -22.65 5.80
C VAL A 25 -27.49 -22.18 5.32
N ALA A 26 -27.71 -22.09 4.00
CA ALA A 26 -28.99 -21.70 3.42
C ALA A 26 -30.12 -22.72 3.74
N ALA A 27 -29.84 -24.02 3.70
CA ALA A 27 -30.80 -25.06 4.06
C ALA A 27 -31.22 -25.01 5.54
N CYS A 28 -30.24 -24.82 6.44
CA CYS A 28 -30.53 -24.63 7.86
C CYS A 28 -31.34 -23.34 8.12
N ALA A 29 -31.06 -22.26 7.41
CA ALA A 29 -31.81 -21.01 7.52
C ALA A 29 -33.26 -21.19 7.03
N ALA A 30 -33.49 -21.94 5.94
CA ALA A 30 -34.83 -22.24 5.39
C ALA A 30 -35.70 -23.06 6.36
N LEU A 31 -35.07 -23.81 7.26
CA LEU A 31 -35.76 -24.55 8.34
C LEU A 31 -35.92 -23.71 9.63
N GLY A 32 -35.42 -22.46 9.65
CA GLY A 32 -35.52 -21.59 10.82
C GLY A 32 -34.63 -22.01 11.99
N THR A 33 -33.63 -22.86 11.78
CA THR A 33 -32.90 -23.55 12.85
C THR A 33 -31.59 -22.87 13.26
N VAL A 34 -31.11 -21.85 12.54
CA VAL A 34 -29.89 -21.09 12.85
C VAL A 34 -30.18 -19.58 12.79
N PRO A 35 -30.39 -18.91 13.95
CA PRO A 35 -30.78 -17.49 13.99
C PRO A 35 -29.72 -16.54 13.44
N THR A 36 -28.44 -16.91 13.47
CA THR A 36 -27.32 -16.06 13.04
C THR A 36 -26.35 -16.88 12.19
N ALA A 37 -26.80 -17.22 10.98
CA ALA A 37 -25.95 -17.93 10.03
C ALA A 37 -24.90 -16.99 9.42
N PRO A 38 -23.61 -17.36 9.39
CA PRO A 38 -22.58 -16.55 8.76
C PRO A 38 -22.84 -16.47 7.25
N SER A 39 -22.69 -15.27 6.67
CA SER A 39 -22.69 -15.13 5.22
C SER A 39 -21.36 -15.64 4.66
N VAL A 40 -21.32 -16.93 4.29
CA VAL A 40 -20.09 -17.57 3.77
C VAL A 40 -19.50 -16.81 2.59
N PRO A 41 -20.25 -16.40 1.54
CA PRO A 41 -19.67 -15.67 0.41
C PRO A 41 -19.04 -14.35 0.81
N ARG A 42 -19.66 -13.60 1.73
CA ARG A 42 -19.15 -12.30 2.18
C ARG A 42 -17.84 -12.45 2.97
N TRP A 43 -17.77 -13.43 3.86
CA TRP A 43 -16.58 -13.66 4.68
C TRP A 43 -15.43 -14.25 3.87
N PHE A 44 -15.76 -15.11 2.90
CA PHE A 44 -14.75 -15.78 2.09
C PHE A 44 -14.18 -14.87 0.98
N GLY A 45 -15.02 -14.09 0.30
CA GLY A 45 -14.64 -13.33 -0.89
C GLY A 45 -14.12 -11.91 -0.64
N GLY A 46 -13.94 -11.49 0.61
CA GLY A 46 -13.60 -10.10 0.95
C GLY A 46 -12.29 -9.58 0.34
N GLU A 47 -11.34 -10.47 0.06
CA GLU A 47 -10.01 -10.13 -0.45
C GLU A 47 -9.83 -10.39 -1.96
N ALA A 48 -10.89 -10.75 -2.69
CA ALA A 48 -10.81 -11.12 -4.12
C ALA A 48 -10.21 -10.02 -5.04
N GLY A 49 -10.22 -8.76 -4.60
CA GLY A 49 -9.66 -7.63 -5.34
C GLY A 49 -8.22 -7.24 -4.95
N LEU A 50 -7.54 -7.98 -4.08
CA LEU A 50 -6.16 -7.68 -3.69
C LEU A 50 -5.20 -8.02 -4.84
N ASP A 51 -4.44 -7.02 -5.28
CA ASP A 51 -3.33 -7.18 -6.22
C ASP A 51 -2.00 -7.15 -5.48
N LEU A 52 -1.47 -8.34 -5.16
CA LEU A 52 -0.20 -8.48 -4.46
C LEU A 52 1.01 -8.32 -5.40
N HIS A 53 0.82 -8.44 -6.72
CA HIS A 53 1.88 -8.16 -7.69
C HIS A 53 2.16 -6.66 -7.76
N ALA A 54 1.14 -5.81 -7.69
CA ALA A 54 1.33 -4.35 -7.60
C ALA A 54 2.15 -3.96 -6.37
N LEU A 55 1.92 -4.60 -5.21
CA LEU A 55 2.75 -4.38 -4.00
C LEU A 55 4.22 -4.83 -4.19
N ASP A 56 4.44 -5.90 -4.96
CA ASP A 56 5.79 -6.39 -5.27
C ASP A 56 6.53 -5.40 -6.18
N ASP A 57 5.86 -4.90 -7.22
CA ASP A 57 6.39 -3.90 -8.14
C ASP A 57 6.72 -2.59 -7.40
N ASP A 58 5.84 -2.11 -6.52
CA ASP A 58 6.07 -0.93 -5.70
C ASP A 58 7.26 -1.11 -4.74
N ALA A 59 7.37 -2.27 -4.11
CA ALA A 59 8.51 -2.59 -3.25
C ALA A 59 9.83 -2.59 -4.04
N ALA A 60 9.84 -3.18 -5.23
CA ALA A 60 11.01 -3.20 -6.11
C ALA A 60 11.39 -1.78 -6.58
N ALA A 61 10.40 -0.93 -6.93
CA ALA A 61 10.65 0.46 -7.30
C ALA A 61 11.26 1.27 -6.16
N LEU A 62 10.75 1.10 -4.92
CA LEU A 62 11.32 1.75 -3.74
C LEU A 62 12.73 1.27 -3.43
N ALA A 63 13.01 -0.03 -3.59
CA ALA A 63 14.36 -0.59 -3.41
C ALA A 63 15.34 -0.02 -4.44
N GLY A 64 14.91 0.13 -5.69
CA GLY A 64 15.68 0.80 -6.76
C GLY A 64 16.00 2.26 -6.40
N ALA A 65 14.99 3.02 -5.99
CA ALA A 65 15.16 4.41 -5.57
C ALA A 65 16.06 4.56 -4.33
N ALA A 66 16.01 3.60 -3.40
CA ALA A 66 16.93 3.56 -2.26
C ALA A 66 18.38 3.37 -2.69
N ALA A 67 18.64 2.48 -3.63
CA ALA A 67 19.97 2.23 -4.17
C ALA A 67 20.53 3.47 -4.90
N GLU A 68 19.71 4.15 -5.70
CA GLU A 68 20.08 5.40 -6.37
C GLU A 68 20.40 6.52 -5.36
N ALA A 69 19.56 6.69 -4.33
CA ALA A 69 19.80 7.67 -3.27
C ALA A 69 21.09 7.38 -2.48
N ALA A 70 21.39 6.11 -2.24
CA ALA A 70 22.65 5.71 -1.61
C ALA A 70 23.87 6.02 -2.50
N GLY A 71 23.73 5.84 -3.82
CA GLY A 71 24.74 6.26 -4.81
C GLY A 71 25.03 7.75 -4.75
N VAL A 72 23.98 8.59 -4.75
CA VAL A 72 24.12 10.05 -4.62
C VAL A 72 24.79 10.43 -3.29
N ALA A 73 24.44 9.75 -2.19
CA ALA A 73 25.09 9.98 -0.90
C ALA A 73 26.61 9.71 -0.96
N ALA A 74 27.01 8.62 -1.60
CA ALA A 74 28.41 8.28 -1.77
C ALA A 74 29.17 9.29 -2.65
N GLU A 75 28.55 9.82 -3.71
CA GLU A 75 29.12 10.88 -4.54
C GLU A 75 29.31 12.17 -3.75
N LEU A 76 28.32 12.58 -2.93
CA LEU A 76 28.43 13.76 -2.06
C LEU A 76 29.60 13.66 -1.08
N ASP A 77 29.85 12.47 -0.52
CA ASP A 77 31.00 12.22 0.34
C ASP A 77 32.33 12.36 -0.43
N GLY A 78 32.40 11.80 -1.63
CA GLY A 78 33.54 11.94 -2.53
C GLY A 78 33.82 13.41 -2.89
N TRP A 79 32.80 14.19 -3.20
CA TRP A 79 32.95 15.63 -3.49
C TRP A 79 33.40 16.41 -2.26
N ALA A 80 32.89 16.10 -1.08
CA ALA A 80 33.31 16.72 0.16
C ALA A 80 34.81 16.46 0.45
N ALA A 81 35.28 15.25 0.22
CA ALA A 81 36.68 14.88 0.38
C ALA A 81 37.58 15.60 -0.64
N ALA A 82 37.18 15.63 -1.92
CA ALA A 82 37.92 16.34 -2.97
C ALA A 82 38.01 17.85 -2.66
N LEU A 83 36.92 18.48 -2.22
CA LEU A 83 36.88 19.89 -1.84
C LEU A 83 37.84 20.19 -0.67
N ALA A 84 37.86 19.30 0.34
CA ALA A 84 38.75 19.45 1.50
C ALA A 84 40.23 19.44 1.11
N GLY A 85 40.58 18.66 0.07
CA GLY A 85 41.96 18.65 -0.48
C GLY A 85 42.33 19.89 -1.30
N ALA A 86 41.35 20.42 -2.07
CA ALA A 86 41.62 21.47 -3.06
C ALA A 86 41.40 22.91 -2.53
N TRP A 87 40.57 23.12 -1.51
CA TRP A 87 40.18 24.44 -1.05
C TRP A 87 40.33 24.59 0.46
N ARG A 88 40.90 25.75 0.91
CA ARG A 88 41.15 26.06 2.32
C ARG A 88 40.62 27.43 2.68
N GLY A 89 40.33 27.63 3.97
CA GLY A 89 39.85 28.92 4.53
C GLY A 89 38.37 28.85 4.94
N HIS A 90 37.85 29.96 5.43
CA HIS A 90 36.50 30.01 6.02
C HIS A 90 35.40 29.57 5.06
N GLY A 91 35.43 30.03 3.79
CA GLY A 91 34.45 29.61 2.79
C GLY A 91 34.48 28.12 2.48
N ALA A 92 35.65 27.48 2.51
CA ALA A 92 35.79 26.04 2.34
C ALA A 92 35.11 25.26 3.48
N LEU A 93 35.27 25.73 4.72
CA LEU A 93 34.65 25.09 5.89
C LEU A 93 33.13 25.18 5.82
N VAL A 94 32.55 26.30 5.39
CA VAL A 94 31.11 26.48 5.20
C VAL A 94 30.59 25.55 4.11
N ALA A 95 31.27 25.46 2.97
CA ALA A 95 30.89 24.56 1.87
C ALA A 95 30.97 23.09 2.27
N GLN A 96 32.01 22.69 2.99
CA GLN A 96 32.13 21.30 3.50
C GLN A 96 31.04 20.99 4.51
N ASP A 97 30.61 21.95 5.34
CA ASP A 97 29.50 21.74 6.28
C ASP A 97 28.15 21.51 5.55
N VAL A 98 27.90 22.27 4.48
CA VAL A 98 26.73 22.10 3.62
C VAL A 98 26.73 20.71 2.96
N LEU A 99 27.83 20.26 2.36
CA LEU A 99 27.98 18.97 1.74
C LEU A 99 27.76 17.84 2.75
N ARG A 100 28.33 17.95 3.93
CA ARG A 100 28.18 16.95 5.00
C ARG A 100 26.73 16.84 5.49
N ARG A 101 26.00 17.96 5.63
CA ARG A 101 24.58 17.96 5.98
C ARG A 101 23.74 17.33 4.88
N ASN A 102 24.02 17.63 3.62
CA ASN A 102 23.32 17.05 2.49
C ASN A 102 23.62 15.55 2.33
N HIS A 103 24.86 15.11 2.54
CA HIS A 103 25.19 13.69 2.63
C HIS A 103 24.37 12.98 3.71
N THR A 104 24.33 13.55 4.93
CA THR A 104 23.54 12.96 6.02
C THR A 104 22.04 12.91 5.67
N ALA A 105 21.49 13.91 4.99
CA ALA A 105 20.12 13.90 4.52
C ALA A 105 19.89 12.85 3.44
N ALA A 106 20.80 12.70 2.48
CA ALA A 106 20.72 11.68 1.43
C ALA A 106 20.76 10.26 1.99
N VAL A 107 21.63 9.97 2.96
CA VAL A 107 21.65 8.67 3.66
C VAL A 107 20.32 8.40 4.33
N ARG A 108 19.74 9.39 5.04
CA ARG A 108 18.42 9.22 5.68
C ARG A 108 17.30 8.95 4.68
N VAL A 109 17.35 9.58 3.49
CA VAL A 109 16.38 9.29 2.40
C VAL A 109 16.56 7.87 1.91
N ALA A 110 17.79 7.44 1.61
CA ALA A 110 18.08 6.07 1.19
C ALA A 110 17.57 5.04 2.20
N ASP A 111 17.88 5.23 3.48
CA ASP A 111 17.42 4.36 4.56
C ASP A 111 15.88 4.36 4.71
N GLY A 112 15.26 5.53 4.50
CA GLY A 112 13.80 5.66 4.52
C GLY A 112 13.13 4.87 3.41
N LEU A 113 13.64 4.99 2.18
CA LEU A 113 13.16 4.23 1.02
C LEU A 113 13.38 2.72 1.17
N ALA A 114 14.53 2.30 1.67
CA ALA A 114 14.81 0.88 1.94
C ALA A 114 13.81 0.31 2.96
N ARG A 115 13.58 1.01 4.07
CA ARG A 115 12.58 0.57 5.06
C ARG A 115 11.16 0.54 4.49
N ALA A 116 10.81 1.45 3.59
CA ALA A 116 9.52 1.44 2.91
C ALA A 116 9.38 0.22 1.99
N ALA A 117 10.42 -0.13 1.23
CA ALA A 117 10.46 -1.33 0.40
C ALA A 117 10.28 -2.61 1.23
N ASP A 118 11.01 -2.72 2.35
CA ASP A 118 10.90 -3.84 3.28
C ASP A 118 9.48 -3.95 3.88
N ALA A 119 8.88 -2.81 4.20
CA ALA A 119 7.53 -2.76 4.75
C ALA A 119 6.46 -3.24 3.76
N LEU A 120 6.58 -2.87 2.47
CA LEU A 120 5.67 -3.36 1.43
C LEU A 120 5.86 -4.84 1.15
N THR A 121 7.10 -5.33 1.14
CA THR A 121 7.42 -6.75 1.03
C THR A 121 6.79 -7.54 2.17
N ALA A 122 6.94 -7.08 3.41
CA ALA A 122 6.35 -7.72 4.59
C ALA A 122 4.81 -7.68 4.56
N LEU A 123 4.22 -6.58 4.08
CA LEU A 123 2.78 -6.46 3.88
C LEU A 123 2.28 -7.48 2.88
N ARG A 124 2.87 -7.55 1.67
CA ARG A 124 2.55 -8.53 0.64
C ARG A 124 2.56 -9.95 1.18
N ASP A 125 3.65 -10.33 1.86
CA ASP A 125 3.82 -11.67 2.42
C ASP A 125 2.81 -11.96 3.54
N GLY A 126 2.47 -10.96 4.34
CA GLY A 126 1.46 -11.06 5.39
C GLY A 126 0.06 -11.28 4.81
N LEU A 127 -0.32 -10.50 3.81
CA LEU A 127 -1.60 -10.62 3.12
C LEU A 127 -1.73 -11.98 2.42
N TRP A 128 -0.67 -12.42 1.71
CA TRP A 128 -0.67 -13.74 1.07
C TRP A 128 -0.89 -14.88 2.06
N ARG A 129 -0.16 -14.88 3.19
CA ARG A 129 -0.31 -15.92 4.22
C ARG A 129 -1.72 -15.95 4.81
N ALA A 130 -2.33 -14.80 5.04
CA ALA A 130 -3.70 -14.73 5.55
C ALA A 130 -4.73 -15.27 4.55
N VAL A 131 -4.60 -14.94 3.25
CA VAL A 131 -5.46 -15.46 2.18
C VAL A 131 -5.27 -16.96 2.01
N ASP A 132 -4.04 -17.45 1.99
CA ASP A 132 -3.74 -18.88 1.87
C ASP A 132 -4.30 -19.68 3.04
N ALA A 133 -4.11 -19.20 4.27
CA ALA A 133 -4.67 -19.82 5.48
C ALA A 133 -6.19 -19.88 5.44
N LYS A 134 -6.84 -18.82 4.97
CA LYS A 134 -8.30 -18.73 4.81
C LYS A 134 -8.82 -19.74 3.79
N ALA A 135 -8.20 -19.85 2.62
CA ALA A 135 -8.55 -20.81 1.58
C ALA A 135 -8.32 -22.25 2.06
N ALA A 136 -7.19 -22.51 2.69
CA ALA A 136 -6.85 -23.82 3.26
C ALA A 136 -7.84 -24.24 4.35
N ALA A 137 -8.20 -23.35 5.28
CA ALA A 137 -9.18 -23.63 6.33
C ALA A 137 -10.56 -23.94 5.74
N THR A 138 -10.99 -23.23 4.71
CA THR A 138 -12.27 -23.45 4.03
C THR A 138 -12.33 -24.83 3.43
N THR A 139 -11.33 -25.24 2.66
CA THR A 139 -11.23 -26.56 2.06
C THR A 139 -11.13 -27.67 3.10
N ALA A 140 -10.33 -27.47 4.15
CA ALA A 140 -10.14 -28.48 5.20
C ALA A 140 -11.41 -28.73 6.02
N ILE A 141 -12.17 -27.68 6.36
CA ILE A 141 -13.38 -27.80 7.16
C ILE A 141 -14.48 -28.43 6.35
N GLU A 142 -14.69 -28.02 5.10
CA GLU A 142 -15.66 -28.70 4.20
C GLU A 142 -15.27 -30.14 3.99
N GLY A 143 -14.01 -30.46 3.79
CA GLY A 143 -13.46 -31.79 3.58
C GLY A 143 -13.73 -32.79 4.73
N ARG A 144 -13.98 -32.30 5.96
CA ARG A 144 -14.34 -33.19 7.09
C ARG A 144 -15.58 -34.08 6.81
N ARG A 145 -16.44 -33.62 5.90
CA ARG A 145 -17.68 -34.31 5.53
C ARG A 145 -17.74 -34.68 4.04
N ALA A 146 -16.59 -34.79 3.39
CA ALA A 146 -16.50 -35.09 1.95
C ALA A 146 -17.29 -36.36 1.53
N ALA A 147 -17.30 -37.41 2.37
CA ALA A 147 -18.04 -38.65 2.09
C ALA A 147 -19.57 -38.45 2.06
N ARG A 148 -20.10 -37.43 2.74
CA ARG A 148 -21.54 -37.16 2.82
C ARG A 148 -21.95 -35.99 1.92
N ARG A 149 -21.00 -35.32 1.24
CA ARG A 149 -21.24 -34.11 0.47
C ARG A 149 -22.41 -34.25 -0.52
N ALA A 150 -22.41 -35.29 -1.35
CA ALA A 150 -23.44 -35.45 -2.38
C ALA A 150 -24.84 -35.56 -1.78
N GLU A 151 -24.98 -36.34 -0.74
CA GLU A 151 -26.24 -36.56 -0.04
C GLU A 151 -26.71 -35.27 0.67
N TRP A 152 -25.83 -34.62 1.39
CA TRP A 152 -26.15 -33.37 2.08
C TRP A 152 -26.50 -32.21 1.13
N LEU A 153 -25.82 -32.11 -0.02
CA LEU A 153 -26.18 -31.13 -1.04
C LEU A 153 -27.54 -31.42 -1.68
N ALA A 154 -27.89 -32.71 -1.92
CA ALA A 154 -29.19 -33.07 -2.43
C ALA A 154 -30.29 -32.70 -1.43
N ALA A 155 -30.11 -33.01 -0.14
CA ALA A 155 -31.03 -32.61 0.91
C ALA A 155 -31.15 -31.08 1.05
N ALA A 156 -30.05 -30.39 1.04
CA ALA A 156 -30.03 -28.93 1.09
C ALA A 156 -30.79 -28.29 -0.10
N HIS A 157 -30.60 -28.84 -1.30
CA HIS A 157 -31.32 -28.39 -2.49
C HIS A 157 -32.85 -28.67 -2.34
N THR A 158 -33.24 -29.85 -1.89
CA THR A 158 -34.65 -30.19 -1.66
C THR A 158 -35.30 -29.26 -0.62
N VAL A 159 -34.62 -28.96 0.48
CA VAL A 159 -35.13 -28.06 1.52
C VAL A 159 -35.28 -26.62 0.99
N THR A 160 -34.34 -26.14 0.20
CA THR A 160 -34.37 -24.76 -0.31
C THR A 160 -35.31 -24.54 -1.49
N THR A 161 -35.48 -25.54 -2.36
CA THR A 161 -36.34 -25.45 -3.56
C THR A 161 -37.73 -26.04 -3.36
N GLY A 162 -37.91 -26.94 -2.41
CA GLY A 162 -39.16 -27.71 -2.19
C GLY A 162 -39.37 -28.85 -3.17
N VAL A 163 -38.41 -29.19 -4.02
CA VAL A 163 -38.50 -30.25 -5.02
C VAL A 163 -37.97 -31.55 -4.44
N GLY A 164 -38.84 -32.59 -4.39
CA GLY A 164 -38.50 -33.92 -3.86
C GLY A 164 -39.15 -34.22 -2.51
N ASP A 165 -38.64 -35.25 -1.79
CA ASP A 165 -39.10 -35.60 -0.45
C ASP A 165 -38.56 -34.61 0.61
N ARG A 166 -39.35 -33.56 0.85
CA ARG A 166 -38.99 -32.52 1.80
C ARG A 166 -38.93 -33.04 3.25
N ALA A 167 -39.75 -34.05 3.62
CA ALA A 167 -39.77 -34.54 4.99
C ALA A 167 -38.46 -35.27 5.33
N ALA A 168 -38.05 -36.22 4.48
CA ALA A 168 -36.78 -36.92 4.63
C ALA A 168 -35.56 -35.97 4.54
N ALA A 169 -35.58 -35.00 3.60
CA ALA A 169 -34.54 -34.03 3.45
C ALA A 169 -34.41 -33.11 4.68
N SER A 170 -35.55 -32.68 5.28
CA SER A 170 -35.54 -31.85 6.48
C SER A 170 -35.00 -32.60 7.69
N GLU A 171 -35.35 -33.86 7.84
CA GLU A 171 -34.82 -34.72 8.91
C GLU A 171 -33.31 -34.89 8.78
N LEU A 172 -32.78 -35.14 7.57
CA LEU A 172 -31.34 -35.23 7.33
C LEU A 172 -30.61 -33.92 7.63
N VAL A 173 -31.17 -32.79 7.19
CA VAL A 173 -30.59 -31.48 7.49
C VAL A 173 -30.58 -31.20 8.99
N ASP A 174 -31.65 -31.49 9.71
CA ASP A 174 -31.73 -31.26 11.16
C ASP A 174 -30.77 -32.17 11.96
N THR A 175 -30.66 -33.45 11.56
CA THR A 175 -29.87 -34.42 12.31
C THR A 175 -28.39 -34.43 12.00
N GLU A 176 -28.00 -34.14 10.76
CA GLU A 176 -26.60 -34.26 10.33
C GLU A 176 -25.97 -32.93 9.88
N VAL A 177 -26.67 -32.14 9.04
CA VAL A 177 -26.09 -30.90 8.48
C VAL A 177 -26.05 -29.79 9.52
N LYS A 178 -27.10 -29.63 10.30
CA LYS A 178 -27.20 -28.58 11.32
C LYS A 178 -26.11 -28.65 12.41
N PRO A 179 -25.77 -29.83 12.98
CA PRO A 179 -24.62 -29.91 13.89
C PRO A 179 -23.30 -29.45 13.25
N PHE A 180 -23.07 -29.81 11.98
CA PHE A 180 -21.89 -29.37 11.24
C PHE A 180 -21.90 -27.83 11.01
N VAL A 181 -23.04 -27.27 10.64
CA VAL A 181 -23.18 -25.81 10.47
C VAL A 181 -22.96 -25.09 11.79
N ALA A 182 -23.48 -25.60 12.89
CA ALA A 182 -23.38 -24.98 14.21
C ALA A 182 -21.97 -25.10 14.83
N GLY A 183 -21.33 -26.27 14.67
CA GLY A 183 -20.00 -26.54 15.24
C GLY A 183 -18.86 -26.12 14.31
N ASP A 184 -18.81 -26.77 13.13
CA ASP A 184 -17.67 -26.62 12.23
C ASP A 184 -17.70 -25.28 11.47
N ILE A 185 -18.88 -24.86 10.93
CA ILE A 185 -18.96 -23.62 10.15
C ILE A 185 -19.05 -22.39 11.06
N ALA A 186 -20.03 -22.33 11.95
CA ALA A 186 -20.22 -21.16 12.82
C ALA A 186 -19.16 -21.05 13.93
N GLY A 187 -18.53 -22.16 14.31
CA GLY A 187 -17.41 -22.20 15.23
C GLY A 187 -16.06 -22.08 14.53
N ASP A 188 -15.54 -23.20 14.04
CA ASP A 188 -14.14 -23.29 13.56
C ASP A 188 -13.88 -22.43 12.34
N TRP A 189 -14.76 -22.50 11.32
CA TRP A 189 -14.54 -21.72 10.10
C TRP A 189 -14.65 -20.21 10.35
N VAL A 190 -15.64 -19.76 11.11
CA VAL A 190 -15.75 -18.32 11.45
C VAL A 190 -14.56 -17.86 12.29
N ALA A 191 -14.04 -18.71 13.19
CA ALA A 191 -12.82 -18.39 13.94
C ALA A 191 -11.60 -18.23 13.01
N ALA A 192 -11.44 -19.13 12.03
CA ALA A 192 -10.37 -19.03 11.04
C ALA A 192 -10.49 -17.75 10.18
N MET A 193 -11.71 -17.39 9.75
CA MET A 193 -11.94 -16.14 8.99
C MET A 193 -11.60 -14.89 9.83
N ARG A 194 -11.95 -14.90 11.11
CA ARG A 194 -11.59 -13.79 12.03
C ARG A 194 -10.09 -13.70 12.26
N SER A 195 -9.41 -14.83 12.39
CA SER A 195 -7.94 -14.85 12.51
C SER A 195 -7.29 -14.24 11.27
N ALA A 196 -7.69 -14.68 10.08
CA ALA A 196 -7.17 -14.11 8.83
C ALA A 196 -7.42 -12.60 8.72
N ALA A 197 -8.62 -12.12 9.08
CA ALA A 197 -8.92 -10.70 9.10
C ALA A 197 -8.02 -9.92 10.08
N ALA A 198 -7.79 -10.47 11.27
CA ALA A 198 -6.92 -9.84 12.27
C ALA A 198 -5.45 -9.80 11.80
N GLU A 199 -4.98 -10.82 11.10
CA GLU A 199 -3.64 -10.86 10.50
C GLU A 199 -3.49 -9.81 9.38
N ILE A 200 -4.50 -9.65 8.52
CA ILE A 200 -4.57 -8.60 7.50
C ILE A 200 -4.47 -7.22 8.14
N ASP A 201 -5.30 -6.95 9.15
CA ASP A 201 -5.28 -5.68 9.89
C ASP A 201 -3.94 -5.41 10.55
N ALA A 202 -3.30 -6.44 11.10
CA ALA A 202 -1.98 -6.31 11.73
C ALA A 202 -0.90 -5.99 10.68
N ALA A 203 -0.95 -6.64 9.50
CA ALA A 203 -0.01 -6.39 8.41
C ALA A 203 -0.12 -4.94 7.90
N TYR A 204 -1.33 -4.43 7.66
CA TYR A 204 -1.54 -3.04 7.26
C TYR A 204 -1.06 -2.04 8.32
N ARG A 205 -1.36 -2.28 9.61
CA ARG A 205 -0.90 -1.39 10.69
C ARG A 205 0.61 -1.37 10.81
N ALA A 206 1.26 -2.50 10.66
CA ALA A 206 2.72 -2.59 10.68
C ALA A 206 3.36 -1.81 9.51
N ALA A 207 2.84 -1.98 8.29
CA ALA A 207 3.30 -1.26 7.11
C ALA A 207 3.10 0.26 7.24
N LEU A 208 1.92 0.72 7.67
CA LEU A 208 1.64 2.13 7.90
C LEU A 208 2.56 2.73 8.97
N GLY A 209 2.83 2.00 10.05
CA GLY A 209 3.77 2.42 11.10
C GLY A 209 5.19 2.60 10.57
N ALA A 210 5.66 1.68 9.72
CA ALA A 210 6.98 1.74 9.09
C ALA A 210 7.08 2.92 8.10
N LEU A 211 6.05 3.13 7.27
CA LEU A 211 6.01 4.21 6.27
C LEU A 211 5.96 5.60 6.92
N THR A 212 5.19 5.78 8.00
CA THR A 212 5.13 7.06 8.72
C THR A 212 6.45 7.40 9.40
N GLY A 213 7.20 6.41 9.88
CA GLY A 213 8.53 6.58 10.47
C GLY A 213 9.63 6.92 9.45
N ALA A 214 9.39 6.67 8.16
CA ALA A 214 10.33 6.98 7.08
C ALA A 214 10.25 8.44 6.60
N ALA A 215 9.17 9.15 6.87
CA ALA A 215 8.95 10.53 6.43
C ALA A 215 9.74 11.52 7.29
N GLY A 216 10.70 12.27 6.70
CA GLY A 216 11.27 13.40 7.41
C GLY A 216 12.72 13.79 7.17
N ALA A 217 13.37 13.35 6.10
CA ALA A 217 14.68 13.91 5.73
C ALA A 217 14.50 15.15 4.85
N ALA A 218 14.74 16.33 5.40
CA ALA A 218 14.78 17.58 4.62
C ALA A 218 16.24 17.92 4.27
N PHE A 219 16.50 18.24 3.00
CA PHE A 219 17.78 18.80 2.59
C PHE A 219 17.90 20.25 3.06
N ALA A 220 19.02 20.58 3.71
CA ALA A 220 19.30 21.94 4.12
C ALA A 220 19.66 22.79 2.89
N VAL A 221 18.84 23.78 2.57
CA VAL A 221 19.21 24.83 1.63
C VAL A 221 20.04 25.87 2.41
N PRO A 222 21.25 26.22 1.95
CA PRO A 222 22.02 27.29 2.58
C PRO A 222 21.21 28.58 2.58
N ALA A 223 21.07 29.23 3.73
CA ALA A 223 20.29 30.47 3.88
C ALA A 223 20.81 31.60 2.99
N ASP A 224 22.11 31.57 2.63
CA ASP A 224 22.79 32.56 1.80
C ASP A 224 22.63 32.34 0.29
N LEU A 225 21.94 31.27 -0.16
CA LEU A 225 21.53 31.07 -1.55
C LEU A 225 20.14 31.67 -1.85
N ALA A 226 19.54 32.40 -0.92
CA ALA A 226 18.48 33.33 -1.29
C ALA A 226 19.00 34.23 -2.40
N PRO A 227 18.23 34.49 -3.50
CA PRO A 227 18.69 35.32 -4.59
C PRO A 227 19.17 36.62 -4.00
N VAL A 228 20.48 36.89 -4.15
CA VAL A 228 21.06 38.19 -3.77
C VAL A 228 20.32 39.16 -4.65
N SER A 229 19.39 39.92 -4.07
CA SER A 229 18.81 41.06 -4.74
C SER A 229 19.95 42.01 -5.04
N LEU A 230 20.47 41.95 -6.26
CA LEU A 230 21.45 42.95 -6.80
C LEU A 230 20.72 44.28 -6.97
N THR A 231 20.23 44.83 -5.90
CA THR A 231 19.77 46.22 -5.78
C THR A 231 20.73 46.95 -4.85
N ALA A 232 21.95 47.07 -5.28
CA ALA A 232 22.78 48.20 -4.87
C ALA A 232 22.87 49.12 -6.08
N PRO A 233 22.34 50.36 -6.04
CA PRO A 233 22.68 51.34 -7.04
C PRO A 233 24.17 51.63 -6.84
N VAL A 234 24.99 51.23 -7.81
CA VAL A 234 26.32 51.79 -7.93
C VAL A 234 26.14 53.31 -8.12
N ALA A 235 26.35 54.06 -7.06
CA ALA A 235 26.46 55.50 -7.17
C ALA A 235 27.61 55.78 -8.15
N ALA A 236 27.23 56.23 -9.36
CA ALA A 236 28.19 56.68 -10.34
C ALA A 236 28.93 57.89 -9.75
N GLN A 237 30.20 57.73 -9.35
CA GLN A 237 31.07 58.81 -9.08
C GLN A 237 31.37 59.50 -10.42
N PRO A 238 31.28 60.85 -10.53
CA PRO A 238 31.62 61.53 -11.75
C PRO A 238 33.13 61.46 -11.91
N VAL A 239 33.60 60.70 -12.88
CA VAL A 239 34.99 60.70 -13.34
C VAL A 239 35.13 61.92 -14.24
N SER A 240 35.90 62.94 -13.79
CA SER A 240 36.30 64.05 -14.58
C SER A 240 37.09 63.57 -15.80
N ALA A 241 36.64 63.95 -16.98
CA ALA A 241 37.25 63.60 -18.25
C ALA A 241 38.57 64.35 -18.44
N PRO A 242 39.70 63.78 -18.90
CA PRO A 242 40.77 64.45 -19.54
C PRO A 242 40.42 64.66 -21.02
N THR A 243 40.51 65.94 -21.43
CA THR A 243 40.48 66.40 -22.82
C THR A 243 41.67 65.84 -23.58
N GLY A 244 41.50 65.27 -24.73
CA GLY A 244 42.57 65.00 -25.68
C GLY A 244 42.37 63.86 -26.65
N SER A 245 42.25 64.23 -27.93
CA SER A 245 42.57 63.48 -29.17
C SER A 245 41.66 62.41 -29.66
N SER A 246 40.93 62.75 -30.73
CA SER A 246 40.23 61.81 -31.60
C SER A 246 41.18 60.88 -32.37
N PRO A 247 40.89 59.56 -32.43
CA PRO A 247 41.43 58.67 -33.46
C PRO A 247 40.46 58.49 -34.64
N PRO A 248 40.96 58.07 -35.83
CA PRO A 248 40.20 58.06 -37.07
C PRO A 248 39.20 56.91 -37.15
N PRO A 249 38.23 56.98 -38.11
CA PRO A 249 37.13 55.98 -38.18
C PRO A 249 37.63 54.69 -38.82
N LEU A 250 37.40 53.61 -38.12
CA LEU A 250 37.54 52.26 -38.63
C LEU A 250 36.22 51.82 -39.28
N THR A 251 36.28 51.40 -40.53
CA THR A 251 35.23 50.89 -41.38
C THR A 251 34.64 49.59 -40.79
N ALA A 252 33.35 49.58 -40.50
CA ALA A 252 32.61 48.37 -40.08
C ALA A 252 32.31 47.47 -41.30
N PRO A 253 32.44 46.14 -41.19
CA PRO A 253 31.88 45.20 -42.16
C PRO A 253 30.36 45.05 -41.98
N ALA A 254 29.68 44.90 -43.12
CA ALA A 254 28.24 44.81 -43.23
C ALA A 254 27.64 43.65 -42.42
N ALA A 255 26.64 43.98 -41.62
CA ALA A 255 25.80 42.99 -40.93
C ALA A 255 24.87 42.31 -41.97
N VAL A 256 24.93 40.98 -42.01
CA VAL A 256 23.94 40.13 -42.68
C VAL A 256 22.73 40.04 -41.75
N VAL A 257 21.59 40.52 -42.22
CA VAL A 257 20.29 40.43 -41.58
C VAL A 257 19.74 39.04 -41.86
N PRO A 258 19.45 38.17 -40.88
CA PRO A 258 18.59 36.99 -41.12
C PRO A 258 17.12 37.39 -41.05
N ASP A 259 16.41 36.87 -42.00
CA ASP A 259 14.99 37.02 -42.32
C ASP A 259 14.12 36.76 -41.06
N GLY A 260 13.19 37.64 -40.77
CA GLY A 260 12.30 37.57 -39.62
C GLY A 260 11.20 36.53 -39.78
N GLY A 261 11.40 35.37 -39.21
CA GLY A 261 10.31 34.43 -38.91
C GLY A 261 9.64 34.82 -37.60
N ALA A 262 8.33 35.11 -37.64
CA ALA A 262 7.53 35.39 -36.46
C ALA A 262 7.56 34.19 -35.49
N PRO A 263 7.63 34.43 -34.16
CA PRO A 263 7.58 33.35 -33.19
C PRO A 263 6.17 32.67 -33.23
N PRO A 264 6.10 31.31 -33.11
CA PRO A 264 4.83 30.63 -33.00
C PRO A 264 4.09 31.05 -31.73
N ALA A 265 2.76 31.18 -31.83
CA ALA A 265 1.88 31.48 -30.70
C ALA A 265 2.06 30.44 -29.58
N PRO A 266 1.93 30.84 -28.30
CA PRO A 266 2.02 29.91 -27.19
C PRO A 266 0.90 28.86 -27.32
N ALA A 267 1.28 27.59 -27.24
CA ALA A 267 0.34 26.47 -27.20
C ALA A 267 -0.55 26.57 -25.94
N ASP A 268 -1.83 26.31 -26.11
CA ASP A 268 -2.80 26.21 -25.01
C ASP A 268 -2.27 25.23 -23.94
N PRO A 269 -2.44 25.57 -22.63
CA PRO A 269 -2.06 24.65 -21.56
C PRO A 269 -2.89 23.36 -21.64
N PRO A 270 -2.27 22.20 -21.36
CA PRO A 270 -3.00 20.93 -21.35
C PRO A 270 -4.15 20.98 -20.33
N PRO A 271 -5.27 20.29 -20.59
CA PRO A 271 -6.38 20.23 -19.64
C PRO A 271 -5.91 19.64 -18.30
N ALA A 272 -6.37 20.22 -17.21
CA ALA A 272 -6.08 19.75 -15.87
C ALA A 272 -6.44 18.26 -15.74
N PRO A 273 -5.62 17.44 -15.06
CA PRO A 273 -5.94 16.05 -14.85
C PRO A 273 -7.27 15.93 -14.09
N ALA A 274 -8.14 15.04 -14.58
CA ALA A 274 -9.39 14.71 -13.91
C ALA A 274 -9.07 14.30 -12.47
N GLY A 275 -9.79 14.88 -11.50
CA GLY A 275 -9.62 14.53 -10.10
C GLY A 275 -9.81 13.02 -9.86
N PRO A 276 -9.20 12.47 -8.81
CA PRO A 276 -9.33 11.05 -8.51
C PRO A 276 -10.81 10.68 -8.34
N PRO A 277 -11.23 9.49 -8.82
CA PRO A 277 -12.58 9.00 -8.61
C PRO A 277 -12.88 8.92 -7.10
N PRO A 278 -14.14 9.11 -6.67
CA PRO A 278 -14.51 8.96 -5.27
C PRO A 278 -14.10 7.56 -4.78
N ALA A 279 -13.47 7.51 -3.61
CA ALA A 279 -13.06 6.26 -2.98
C ALA A 279 -14.29 5.35 -2.85
N PRO A 280 -14.18 4.04 -3.19
CA PRO A 280 -15.26 3.10 -2.96
C PRO A 280 -15.59 3.10 -1.46
N GLU A 281 -16.88 3.20 -1.14
CA GLU A 281 -17.36 3.04 0.24
C GLU A 281 -16.87 1.68 0.75
N GLN A 282 -15.99 1.71 1.74
CA GLN A 282 -15.51 0.50 2.40
C GLN A 282 -16.72 -0.20 3.03
N PRO A 283 -16.98 -1.47 2.73
CA PRO A 283 -17.99 -2.22 3.44
C PRO A 283 -17.57 -2.28 4.92
N GLY A 284 -18.33 -1.59 5.77
CA GLY A 284 -18.07 -1.55 7.20
C GLY A 284 -18.04 -2.98 7.76
N TRP A 285 -16.91 -3.41 8.28
CA TRP A 285 -16.83 -4.63 9.06
C TRP A 285 -17.74 -4.49 10.29
N PRO A 286 -18.57 -5.48 10.63
CA PRO A 286 -19.32 -5.42 11.87
C PRO A 286 -18.35 -5.32 13.03
N ALA A 287 -18.53 -4.31 13.88
CA ALA A 287 -17.74 -4.13 15.09
C ALA A 287 -17.72 -5.43 15.91
N PRO A 288 -16.59 -5.83 16.48
CA PRO A 288 -16.53 -7.00 17.34
C PRO A 288 -17.53 -6.85 18.48
N ALA A 289 -18.33 -7.87 18.72
CA ALA A 289 -19.24 -7.92 19.85
C ALA A 289 -18.41 -7.75 21.16
N PRO A 290 -18.89 -6.99 22.15
CA PRO A 290 -18.20 -6.87 23.43
C PRO A 290 -18.00 -8.25 24.05
N ALA A 291 -16.80 -8.49 24.56
CA ALA A 291 -16.44 -9.74 25.24
C ALA A 291 -17.42 -10.00 26.40
N PRO A 292 -17.85 -11.24 26.62
CA PRO A 292 -18.67 -11.57 27.78
C PRO A 292 -17.93 -11.19 29.08
N ALA A 293 -18.64 -10.55 29.99
CA ALA A 293 -18.09 -10.16 31.26
C ALA A 293 -17.53 -11.40 32.02
N ALA A 294 -16.32 -11.26 32.54
CA ALA A 294 -15.71 -12.32 33.34
C ALA A 294 -16.60 -12.67 34.55
N PRO A 295 -16.75 -13.97 34.90
CA PRO A 295 -17.52 -14.37 36.08
C PRO A 295 -16.90 -13.75 37.36
N ALA A 296 -17.75 -13.20 38.21
CA ALA A 296 -17.34 -12.65 39.49
C ALA A 296 -16.65 -13.72 40.34
N PRO A 297 -15.58 -13.38 41.08
CA PRO A 297 -14.93 -14.31 41.98
C PRO A 297 -15.90 -14.77 43.09
N PRO A 298 -15.79 -16.03 43.55
CA PRO A 298 -16.64 -16.53 44.64
C PRO A 298 -16.41 -15.73 45.93
N ALA A 299 -17.49 -15.35 46.56
CA ALA A 299 -17.44 -14.69 47.87
C ALA A 299 -16.76 -15.63 48.89
N VAL A 300 -15.65 -15.18 49.47
CA VAL A 300 -15.02 -15.86 50.63
C VAL A 300 -15.92 -15.60 51.82
N GLY A 301 -16.62 -16.64 52.26
CA GLY A 301 -17.42 -16.62 53.47
C GLY A 301 -16.52 -16.51 54.70
N ALA A 302 -16.94 -15.65 55.63
CA ALA A 302 -16.38 -15.52 56.95
C ALA A 302 -16.85 -16.69 57.85
#